data_2ed3f25128115f83c2d79e6bb452ea18
#
_entry.id   2ed3f25128115f83c2d79e6bb452ea18
#
_cell.length_a   1.000
_cell.length_b   1.000
_cell.length_c   1.000
_cell.angle_alpha   90.00
_cell.angle_beta   90.00
_cell.angle_gamma   90.00
#
_symmetry.space_group_name_H-M   'P 1'
#
loop_
_entity.id
_entity.type
_entity.pdbx_description
1 polymer ?
#
loop_
_entity_poly.entity_id
_entity_poly.type
_entity_poly.pdbx_seq_one_letter_code
_entity_poly.pdbx_strand_id
1 'polypeptide(L)'
;MLNIEGFNTKRILVDNGSSVDIIYLPAFQQLKLDPKRLRLFESPFVNFSGDKVYPRGIVTLTVTVGTQPRQLTRQLDFLVVDCPLSYNVIIGRPTLNRWKAATSINCLKVKFPIDNGVGEVRGDQILAKECYQAVLTTRENHTWTIGEEESKVEALETVAG
;
A
#
# COMPACT_ATOMS: atom_id res chain seq x y z
N MET A 1 -2.64 3.53 9.57
CA MET A 1 -3.81 2.65 9.43
C MET A 1 -4.82 3.27 8.47
N LEU A 2 -5.34 2.46 7.58
CA LEU A 2 -6.42 2.85 6.68
C LEU A 2 -7.66 2.03 7.00
N ASN A 3 -8.82 2.61 6.75
CA ASN A 3 -10.07 1.84 6.76
C ASN A 3 -10.40 1.45 5.31
N ILE A 4 -10.45 0.15 5.05
CA ILE A 4 -10.76 -0.39 3.75
C ILE A 4 -12.01 -1.24 3.87
N GLU A 5 -13.08 -0.85 3.19
CA GLU A 5 -14.37 -1.55 3.21
C GLU A 5 -14.91 -1.78 4.65
N GLY A 6 -14.67 -0.83 5.55
CA GLY A 6 -15.07 -0.93 6.94
C GLY A 6 -14.07 -1.61 7.87
N PHE A 7 -12.96 -2.16 7.35
CA PHE A 7 -11.94 -2.84 8.15
C PHE A 7 -10.72 -1.96 8.37
N ASN A 8 -10.28 -1.84 9.60
CA ASN A 8 -9.02 -1.17 9.92
C ASN A 8 -7.86 -2.05 9.44
N THR A 9 -7.08 -1.51 8.51
CA THR A 9 -6.00 -2.23 7.84
C THR A 9 -4.66 -1.64 8.23
N LYS A 10 -3.77 -2.49 8.72
CA LYS A 10 -2.38 -2.15 9.08
C LYS A 10 -1.42 -2.73 8.04
N ARG A 11 -0.14 -2.47 8.23
CA ARG A 11 0.93 -2.90 7.32
C ARG A 11 0.70 -2.35 5.92
N ILE A 12 0.54 -1.04 5.89
CA ILE A 12 0.37 -0.27 4.66
C ILE A 12 1.72 0.32 4.27
N LEU A 13 2.10 0.11 3.03
CA LEU A 13 3.32 0.68 2.47
C LEU A 13 2.94 1.82 1.53
N VAL A 14 3.53 2.98 1.72
CA VAL A 14 3.33 4.14 0.83
C VAL A 14 4.52 4.25 -0.10
N ASP A 15 4.29 4.13 -1.40
CA ASP A 15 5.35 4.08 -2.40
C ASP A 15 5.10 5.07 -3.54
N ASN A 16 5.76 6.21 -3.50
CA ASN A 16 5.74 7.21 -4.57
C ASN A 16 6.28 6.68 -5.90
N GLY A 17 7.10 5.65 -5.86
CA GLY A 17 7.67 5.02 -7.05
C GLY A 17 6.77 3.98 -7.71
N SER A 18 5.73 3.53 -7.02
CA SER A 18 4.81 2.54 -7.59
C SER A 18 3.80 3.19 -8.53
N SER A 19 3.69 2.65 -9.73
CA SER A 19 2.69 3.09 -10.70
C SER A 19 1.31 2.49 -10.48
N VAL A 20 1.17 1.61 -9.49
CA VAL A 20 -0.07 0.90 -9.17
C VAL A 20 -0.30 0.88 -7.67
N ASP A 21 -1.56 0.74 -7.28
CA ASP A 21 -1.96 0.43 -5.92
C ASP A 21 -2.23 -1.07 -5.83
N ILE A 22 -1.76 -1.71 -4.77
CA ILE A 22 -1.82 -3.17 -4.63
C ILE A 22 -2.48 -3.53 -3.30
N ILE A 23 -3.37 -4.52 -3.35
CA ILE A 23 -3.80 -5.26 -2.17
C ILE A 23 -3.34 -6.72 -2.32
N TYR A 24 -2.65 -7.24 -1.32
CA TYR A 24 -2.18 -8.62 -1.38
C TYR A 24 -3.31 -9.60 -1.08
N LEU A 25 -3.24 -10.76 -1.70
CA LEU A 25 -4.32 -11.75 -1.67
C LEU A 25 -4.83 -12.09 -0.27
N PRO A 26 -3.96 -12.34 0.74
CA PRO A 26 -4.46 -12.63 2.08
C PRO A 26 -5.32 -11.52 2.66
N ALA A 27 -4.92 -10.26 2.48
CA ALA A 27 -5.69 -9.10 2.94
C ALA A 27 -7.01 -8.98 2.18
N PHE A 28 -6.97 -9.19 0.86
CA PHE A 28 -8.18 -9.19 0.04
C PHE A 28 -9.17 -10.26 0.49
N GLN A 29 -8.69 -11.47 0.76
CA GLN A 29 -9.53 -12.57 1.23
C GLN A 29 -10.20 -12.27 2.57
N GLN A 30 -9.52 -11.57 3.46
CA GLN A 30 -10.08 -11.17 4.75
C GLN A 30 -11.27 -10.21 4.64
N LEU A 31 -11.37 -9.47 3.55
CA LEU A 31 -12.49 -8.57 3.30
C LEU A 31 -13.77 -9.31 2.96
N LYS A 32 -13.70 -10.57 2.56
CA LYS A 32 -14.84 -11.44 2.24
C LYS A 32 -15.83 -10.79 1.26
N LEU A 33 -15.30 -10.19 0.22
CA LEU A 33 -16.08 -9.51 -0.79
C LEU A 33 -16.68 -10.51 -1.79
N ASP A 34 -17.74 -10.08 -2.49
CA ASP A 34 -18.30 -10.85 -3.59
C ASP A 34 -17.24 -11.05 -4.68
N PRO A 35 -16.95 -12.30 -5.10
CA PRO A 35 -15.99 -12.56 -6.16
C PRO A 35 -16.27 -11.83 -7.47
N LYS A 36 -17.51 -11.45 -7.72
CA LYS A 36 -17.90 -10.68 -8.91
C LYS A 36 -17.30 -9.27 -8.91
N ARG A 37 -16.86 -8.76 -7.78
CA ARG A 37 -16.21 -7.46 -7.71
C ARG A 37 -14.80 -7.47 -8.29
N LEU A 38 -14.19 -8.64 -8.40
CA LEU A 38 -12.87 -8.81 -8.99
C LEU A 38 -12.99 -8.84 -10.52
N ARG A 39 -12.38 -7.86 -11.18
CA ARG A 39 -12.36 -7.74 -12.63
C ARG A 39 -11.07 -8.30 -13.20
N LEU A 40 -11.11 -8.85 -14.39
CA LEU A 40 -9.93 -9.40 -15.05
C LEU A 40 -8.93 -8.29 -15.37
N PHE A 41 -7.64 -8.58 -15.14
CA PHE A 41 -6.52 -7.70 -15.47
C PHE A 41 -5.39 -8.55 -16.03
N GLU A 42 -5.05 -8.38 -17.29
CA GLU A 42 -4.16 -9.30 -18.01
C GLU A 42 -2.71 -8.83 -18.09
N SER A 43 -2.42 -7.60 -17.72
CA SER A 43 -1.07 -7.06 -17.83
C SER A 43 -0.21 -7.46 -16.64
N PRO A 44 1.03 -7.94 -16.85
CA PRO A 44 1.95 -8.20 -15.77
C PRO A 44 2.54 -6.89 -15.22
N PHE A 45 3.03 -6.93 -14.00
CA PHE A 45 3.87 -5.87 -13.43
C PHE A 45 5.11 -6.49 -12.78
N VAL A 46 6.12 -5.66 -12.52
CA VAL A 46 7.37 -6.10 -11.92
C VAL A 46 7.28 -5.88 -10.40
N ASN A 47 7.50 -6.94 -9.62
CA ASN A 47 7.50 -6.87 -8.16
C ASN A 47 8.85 -6.38 -7.61
N PHE A 48 9.01 -6.37 -6.28
CA PHE A 48 10.25 -5.95 -5.64
C PHE A 48 11.47 -6.79 -6.04
N SER A 49 11.27 -8.04 -6.44
CA SER A 49 12.35 -8.92 -6.86
C SER A 49 12.76 -8.75 -8.31
N GLY A 50 12.06 -7.95 -9.07
CA GLY A 50 12.26 -7.82 -10.51
C GLY A 50 11.52 -8.87 -11.33
N ASP A 51 10.80 -9.78 -10.70
CA ASP A 51 10.00 -10.80 -11.38
C ASP A 51 8.70 -10.22 -11.94
N LYS A 52 8.27 -10.75 -13.08
CA LYS A 52 6.95 -10.44 -13.61
C LYS A 52 5.89 -11.15 -12.80
N VAL A 53 4.90 -10.41 -12.35
CA VAL A 53 3.78 -10.93 -11.59
C VAL A 53 2.48 -10.62 -12.33
N TYR A 54 1.62 -11.62 -12.44
CA TYR A 54 0.29 -11.45 -13.04
C TYR A 54 -0.72 -11.28 -11.92
N PRO A 55 -1.40 -10.12 -11.84
CA PRO A 55 -2.44 -9.92 -10.83
C PRO A 55 -3.58 -10.92 -10.98
N ARG A 56 -4.23 -11.25 -9.87
CA ARG A 56 -5.48 -12.02 -9.87
C ARG A 56 -6.62 -11.24 -10.50
N GLY A 57 -6.52 -9.94 -10.49
CA GLY A 57 -7.50 -9.04 -11.05
C GLY A 57 -7.37 -7.66 -10.46
N ILE A 58 -8.35 -6.82 -10.77
CA ILE A 58 -8.47 -5.47 -10.25
C ILE A 58 -9.79 -5.33 -9.49
N VAL A 59 -9.77 -4.66 -8.35
CA VAL A 59 -10.95 -4.45 -7.51
C VAL A 59 -11.05 -3.00 -7.10
N THR A 60 -12.26 -2.46 -7.08
CA THR A 60 -12.54 -1.12 -6.55
C THR A 60 -12.97 -1.24 -5.10
N LEU A 61 -12.27 -0.55 -4.21
CA LEU A 61 -12.50 -0.58 -2.77
C LEU A 61 -12.76 0.82 -2.23
N THR A 62 -13.62 0.91 -1.23
CA THR A 62 -13.87 2.16 -0.50
C THR A 62 -12.82 2.30 0.59
N VAL A 63 -12.00 3.35 0.49
CA VAL A 63 -10.88 3.60 1.41
C VAL A 63 -11.10 4.92 2.12
N THR A 64 -11.00 4.88 3.45
CA THR A 64 -11.04 6.08 4.29
C THR A 64 -9.68 6.28 4.95
N VAL A 65 -9.13 7.48 4.78
CA VAL A 65 -7.85 7.88 5.35
C VAL A 65 -8.06 9.05 6.30
N GLY A 66 -7.28 9.07 7.38
CA GLY A 66 -7.40 10.09 8.43
C GLY A 66 -8.37 9.69 9.53
N THR A 67 -8.59 10.62 10.46
CA THR A 67 -9.50 10.45 11.59
C THR A 67 -10.49 11.61 11.66
N GLN A 68 -11.69 11.33 12.15
CA GLN A 68 -12.71 12.37 12.33
C GLN A 68 -12.14 13.56 13.13
N PRO A 69 -12.46 14.79 12.75
CA PRO A 69 -13.31 15.20 11.62
C PRO A 69 -12.57 15.34 10.29
N ARG A 70 -11.28 14.98 10.22
CA ARG A 70 -10.42 15.20 9.06
C ARG A 70 -10.17 13.90 8.30
N GLN A 71 -11.24 13.34 7.76
CA GLN A 71 -11.21 12.13 6.95
C GLN A 71 -11.42 12.42 5.48
N LEU A 72 -10.87 11.55 4.65
CA LEU A 72 -11.11 11.52 3.22
C LEU A 72 -11.50 10.10 2.83
N THR A 73 -12.65 9.94 2.18
CA THR A 73 -13.13 8.66 1.69
C THR A 73 -13.21 8.70 0.17
N ARG A 74 -12.59 7.71 -0.48
CA ARG A 74 -12.58 7.59 -1.94
C ARG A 74 -12.70 6.13 -2.33
N GLN A 75 -13.25 5.89 -3.52
CA GLN A 75 -13.19 4.60 -4.16
C GLN A 75 -11.90 4.52 -4.97
N LEU A 76 -11.11 3.48 -4.74
CA LEU A 76 -9.80 3.31 -5.33
C LEU A 76 -9.69 1.94 -5.97
N ASP A 77 -8.97 1.86 -7.09
CA ASP A 77 -8.73 0.60 -7.79
C ASP A 77 -7.41 -0.01 -7.33
N PHE A 78 -7.46 -1.26 -6.91
CA PHE A 78 -6.30 -2.03 -6.48
C PHE A 78 -6.09 -3.25 -7.36
N LEU A 79 -4.85 -3.54 -7.68
CA LEU A 79 -4.48 -4.85 -8.20
C LEU A 79 -4.43 -5.84 -7.04
N VAL A 80 -5.03 -7.01 -7.22
CA VAL A 80 -4.97 -8.11 -6.25
C VAL A 80 -3.82 -9.02 -6.64
N VAL A 81 -2.84 -9.15 -5.76
CA VAL A 81 -1.59 -9.84 -6.04
C VAL A 81 -1.37 -10.95 -5.04
N ASP A 82 -1.08 -12.15 -5.55
CA ASP A 82 -0.70 -13.30 -4.74
C ASP A 82 0.83 -13.35 -4.64
N CYS A 83 1.35 -12.72 -3.60
CA CYS A 83 2.78 -12.69 -3.34
C CYS A 83 3.02 -12.68 -1.83
N PRO A 84 3.95 -13.50 -1.32
CA PRO A 84 4.23 -13.56 0.11
C PRO A 84 5.06 -12.35 0.53
N LEU A 85 4.39 -11.32 1.03
CA LEU A 85 5.01 -10.13 1.62
C LEU A 85 4.41 -9.82 2.98
N SER A 86 5.15 -9.05 3.78
CA SER A 86 4.70 -8.62 5.10
C SER A 86 3.68 -7.51 5.07
N TYR A 87 3.48 -6.88 3.93
CA TYR A 87 2.52 -5.79 3.75
C TYR A 87 1.17 -6.32 3.31
N ASN A 88 0.11 -5.64 3.72
CA ASN A 88 -1.25 -5.93 3.26
C ASN A 88 -1.60 -5.13 2.01
N VAL A 89 -1.13 -3.89 1.94
CA VAL A 89 -1.50 -2.94 0.89
C VAL A 89 -0.30 -2.07 0.54
N ILE A 90 -0.17 -1.75 -0.74
CA ILE A 90 0.75 -0.72 -1.22
C ILE A 90 -0.08 0.42 -1.79
N ILE A 91 0.14 1.61 -1.26
CA ILE A 91 -0.44 2.85 -1.78
C ILE A 91 0.59 3.50 -2.71
N GLY A 92 0.30 3.47 -3.99
CA GLY A 92 1.17 4.01 -5.02
C GLY A 92 0.77 5.41 -5.49
N ARG A 93 1.40 5.86 -6.57
CA ARG A 93 1.13 7.19 -7.15
C ARG A 93 -0.32 7.43 -7.52
N PRO A 94 -1.09 6.47 -8.06
CA PRO A 94 -2.47 6.76 -8.42
C PRO A 94 -3.31 7.26 -7.24
N THR A 95 -3.19 6.61 -6.09
CA THR A 95 -3.90 7.01 -4.88
C THR A 95 -3.33 8.30 -4.30
N LEU A 96 -2.02 8.43 -4.20
CA LEU A 96 -1.39 9.65 -3.69
C LEU A 96 -1.77 10.86 -4.52
N ASN A 97 -1.86 10.72 -5.82
CA ASN A 97 -2.32 11.80 -6.70
C ASN A 97 -3.81 12.11 -6.50
N ARG A 98 -4.65 11.10 -6.31
CA ARG A 98 -6.08 11.33 -6.03
C ARG A 98 -6.31 12.03 -4.71
N TRP A 99 -5.50 11.72 -3.71
CA TRP A 99 -5.56 12.41 -2.41
C TRP A 99 -4.88 13.77 -2.44
N LYS A 100 -4.12 14.07 -3.48
CA LYS A 100 -3.23 15.25 -3.52
C LYS A 100 -2.31 15.28 -2.31
N ALA A 101 -1.77 14.12 -1.98
CA ALA A 101 -1.05 13.89 -0.75
C ALA A 101 0.39 14.37 -0.85
N ALA A 102 0.91 14.88 0.28
CA ALA A 102 2.32 15.12 0.50
C ALA A 102 2.83 14.12 1.53
N THR A 103 3.98 13.51 1.23
CA THR A 103 4.60 12.52 2.10
C THR A 103 5.88 13.05 2.72
N SER A 104 6.14 12.69 3.97
CA SER A 104 7.39 12.99 4.66
C SER A 104 7.98 11.72 5.25
N ILE A 105 9.12 11.31 4.73
CA ILE A 105 9.84 10.13 5.21
C ILE A 105 10.37 10.36 6.63
N ASN A 106 10.94 11.53 6.88
CA ASN A 106 11.52 11.84 8.20
C ASN A 106 10.50 11.86 9.32
N CYS A 107 9.29 12.32 9.03
CA CYS A 107 8.22 12.41 10.02
C CYS A 107 7.25 11.23 9.95
N LEU A 108 7.41 10.32 9.02
CA LEU A 108 6.48 9.22 8.74
C LEU A 108 5.04 9.69 8.64
N LYS A 109 4.81 10.74 7.86
CA LYS A 109 3.50 11.36 7.72
C LYS A 109 3.07 11.45 6.27
N VAL A 110 1.77 11.29 6.06
CA VAL A 110 1.10 11.63 4.80
C VAL A 110 0.05 12.69 5.12
N LYS A 111 0.13 13.83 4.46
CA LYS A 111 -0.87 14.89 4.57
C LYS A 111 -1.66 14.99 3.29
N PHE A 112 -2.95 15.26 3.41
CA PHE A 112 -3.84 15.39 2.27
C PHE A 112 -4.87 16.49 2.52
N PRO A 113 -5.25 17.27 1.48
CA PRO A 113 -6.26 18.30 1.63
C PRO A 113 -7.66 17.70 1.77
N ILE A 114 -8.45 18.34 2.61
CA ILE A 114 -9.88 18.09 2.75
C ILE A 114 -10.62 19.43 2.61
N ASP A 115 -11.95 19.41 2.55
CA ASP A 115 -12.73 20.61 2.30
C ASP A 115 -12.46 21.73 3.31
N ASN A 116 -12.21 21.38 4.57
CA ASN A 116 -12.04 22.36 5.65
C ASN A 116 -10.66 22.27 6.30
N GLY A 117 -9.61 21.95 5.52
CA GLY A 117 -8.26 21.92 6.06
C GLY A 117 -7.40 20.80 5.52
N VAL A 118 -6.58 20.23 6.40
CA VAL A 118 -5.63 19.18 6.04
C VAL A 118 -5.79 18.02 6.99
N GLY A 119 -5.96 16.83 6.43
CA GLY A 119 -5.88 15.58 7.18
C GLY A 119 -4.46 15.03 7.18
N GLU A 120 -4.16 14.18 8.13
CA GLU A 120 -2.88 13.49 8.18
C GLU A 120 -3.00 12.06 8.69
N VAL A 121 -2.07 11.23 8.23
CA VAL A 121 -1.86 9.88 8.74
C VAL A 121 -0.40 9.75 9.14
N ARG A 122 -0.15 9.20 10.32
CA ARG A 122 1.20 8.96 10.82
C ARG A 122 1.56 7.49 10.68
N GLY A 123 2.83 7.25 10.35
CA GLY A 123 3.38 5.91 10.35
C GLY A 123 3.70 5.41 11.75
N ASP A 124 3.81 4.09 11.85
CA ASP A 124 4.28 3.40 13.04
C ASP A 124 5.70 2.92 12.76
N GLN A 125 6.68 3.50 13.44
CA GLN A 125 8.10 3.19 13.23
C GLN A 125 8.42 1.73 13.54
N ILE A 126 7.81 1.17 14.58
CA ILE A 126 8.05 -0.22 14.96
C ILE A 126 7.52 -1.15 13.89
N LEU A 127 6.29 -0.95 13.46
CA LEU A 127 5.66 -1.76 12.42
C LEU A 127 6.37 -1.61 11.07
N ALA A 128 6.74 -0.39 10.69
CA ALA A 128 7.50 -0.14 9.47
C ALA A 128 8.83 -0.87 9.47
N LYS A 129 9.53 -0.84 10.59
CA LYS A 129 10.83 -1.53 10.76
C LYS A 129 10.67 -3.04 10.67
N GLU A 130 9.66 -3.61 11.30
CA GLU A 130 9.35 -5.03 11.20
C GLU A 130 9.08 -5.46 9.76
N CYS A 131 8.28 -4.68 9.05
CA CYS A 131 7.98 -4.95 7.65
C CYS A 131 9.23 -4.86 6.76
N TYR A 132 10.09 -3.88 7.01
CA TYR A 132 11.35 -3.71 6.30
C TYR A 132 12.26 -4.93 6.49
N GLN A 133 12.43 -5.38 7.72
CA GLN A 133 13.24 -6.55 8.03
C GLN A 133 12.70 -7.82 7.37
N ALA A 134 11.40 -8.00 7.34
CA ALA A 134 10.77 -9.13 6.67
C ALA A 134 11.03 -9.11 5.16
N VAL A 135 11.01 -7.94 4.53
CA VAL A 135 11.34 -7.78 3.10
C VAL A 135 12.82 -8.12 2.86
N LEU A 136 13.72 -7.66 3.72
CA LEU A 136 15.15 -7.99 3.61
C LEU A 136 15.38 -9.50 3.71
N THR A 137 14.75 -10.18 4.66
CA THR A 137 14.86 -11.63 4.82
C THR A 137 14.39 -12.36 3.55
N THR A 138 13.27 -11.93 2.98
CA THR A 138 12.76 -12.49 1.73
C THR A 138 13.75 -12.28 0.59
N ARG A 139 14.38 -11.10 0.51
CA ARG A 139 15.37 -10.77 -0.52
C ARG A 139 16.62 -11.64 -0.39
N GLU A 140 17.13 -11.85 0.83
CA GLU A 140 18.25 -12.76 1.09
C GLU A 140 17.95 -14.17 0.61
N ASN A 141 16.75 -14.67 0.88
CA ASN A 141 16.32 -15.99 0.44
C ASN A 141 16.26 -16.12 -1.09
N HIS A 142 16.12 -15.04 -1.80
CA HIS A 142 16.07 -15.00 -3.26
C HIS A 142 17.40 -14.59 -3.92
N THR A 143 18.46 -14.42 -3.13
CA THR A 143 19.81 -14.06 -3.60
C THR A 143 19.86 -12.77 -4.42
N TRP A 144 19.12 -11.75 -4.03
CA TRP A 144 19.12 -10.47 -4.72
C TRP A 144 20.29 -9.58 -4.32
N THR A 145 20.69 -8.70 -5.24
CA THR A 145 21.55 -7.59 -4.92
C THR A 145 20.73 -6.49 -4.22
N ILE A 146 21.16 -6.13 -3.03
CA ILE A 146 20.37 -5.33 -2.08
C ILE A 146 20.28 -3.84 -2.44
N GLY A 147 21.25 -3.29 -3.16
CA GLY A 147 21.45 -1.85 -3.31
C GLY A 147 20.25 -1.04 -3.82
N GLU A 148 19.70 -1.38 -4.98
CA GLU A 148 18.57 -0.62 -5.56
C GLU A 148 17.26 -0.83 -4.82
N GLU A 149 17.11 -1.99 -4.20
CA GLU A 149 15.90 -2.35 -3.51
C GLU A 149 15.79 -1.70 -2.12
N GLU A 150 16.91 -1.50 -1.44
CA GLU A 150 16.92 -0.81 -0.17
C GLU A 150 16.40 0.62 -0.28
N SER A 151 16.78 1.34 -1.32
CA SER A 151 16.30 2.71 -1.50
C SER A 151 14.80 2.78 -1.72
N LYS A 152 14.22 1.78 -2.37
CA LYS A 152 12.77 1.69 -2.51
C LYS A 152 12.08 1.43 -1.19
N VAL A 153 12.60 0.49 -0.41
CA VAL A 153 12.00 0.14 0.88
C VAL A 153 12.11 1.29 1.87
N GLU A 154 13.22 1.99 1.91
CA GLU A 154 13.37 3.19 2.75
C GLU A 154 12.37 4.29 2.38
N ALA A 155 12.13 4.48 1.08
CA ALA A 155 11.14 5.46 0.62
C ALA A 155 9.71 5.08 0.97
N LEU A 156 9.47 3.85 1.41
CA LEU A 156 8.15 3.28 1.62
C LEU A 156 7.69 3.27 3.08
N GLU A 157 8.57 3.59 4.02
CA GLU A 157 8.24 3.58 5.44
C GLU A 157 7.51 4.85 5.86
N THR A 158 6.40 5.18 5.22
CA THR A 158 5.72 6.43 5.51
C THR A 158 4.40 6.30 6.21
N VAL A 159 3.71 5.19 6.05
CA VAL A 159 2.42 4.99 6.71
C VAL A 159 2.30 3.57 7.22
N ALA A 160 2.07 3.40 8.48
CA ALA A 160 1.85 2.07 9.05
C ALA A 160 0.76 2.03 10.11
N GLY A 161 0.07 3.08 10.32
CA GLY A 161 -0.94 2.97 11.32
C GLY A 161 -1.73 4.13 11.68
#